data_e4cde233d1a684c8aeeb4be8ad6aaf7b
#
_entry.id   e4cde233d1a684c8aeeb4be8ad6aaf7b
#
_cell.length_a   1.000
_cell.length_b   1.000
_cell.length_c   1.000
_cell.angle_alpha   90.00
_cell.angle_beta   90.00
_cell.angle_gamma   90.00
#
_symmetry.space_group_name_H-M   'P 1'
#
loop_
_entity.id
_entity.type
_entity.pdbx_description
1 polymer ?
#
loop_
_entity_poly.entity_id
_entity_poly.type
_entity_poly.pdbx_seq_one_letter_code
_entity_poly.pdbx_strand_id
1 'polypeptide(L)'
;RINQVDVDFTGEYSTVIAIHKDTPGVVAHITSCLASENINIAFMKLFREEKGQTAYSIVESDDALPDSVSELIRKNPSVQDVMLVHKDQPVLTADADSSSPEESDCLEPVDFKNARELLALCEKNNCSISDIMYQREVCQSGLSGQEIRSRMRKAWKIMEESATVPITSPRKSIGGLIGGESKLLNLQLQAGKNICGNVVSRGIMHAMAVLEVNTSMGLIVAAPTAGSAGILPGVLLALKEEYGFSEEQILDAMFHA
;
A
#
# COMPACT_ATOMS: atom_id res chain seq x y z
N ARG A 1 7.16 11.03 -6.71
CA ARG A 1 8.33 11.66 -7.34
C ARG A 1 8.19 13.18 -7.29
N ILE A 2 9.16 13.85 -6.67
CA ILE A 2 9.19 15.31 -6.57
C ILE A 2 10.40 15.81 -7.38
N ASN A 3 10.17 16.64 -8.40
CA ASN A 3 11.17 17.21 -9.30
C ASN A 3 12.05 16.13 -9.91
N GLN A 4 12.32 15.18 -10.09
CA GLN A 4 13.20 14.12 -10.59
C GLN A 4 13.78 13.22 -9.48
N VAL A 5 13.57 13.54 -8.20
CA VAL A 5 13.99 12.71 -7.08
C VAL A 5 12.85 11.78 -6.68
N ASP A 6 13.12 10.48 -6.59
CA ASP A 6 12.17 9.52 -6.07
C ASP A 6 12.15 9.67 -4.54
N VAL A 7 11.00 10.11 -4.05
CA VAL A 7 10.76 10.38 -2.65
C VAL A 7 9.77 9.35 -2.15
N ASP A 8 10.11 8.68 -1.08
CA ASP A 8 9.31 7.62 -0.49
C ASP A 8 8.86 8.03 0.91
N PHE A 9 7.55 8.09 1.11
CA PHE A 9 6.91 8.30 2.40
C PHE A 9 5.66 7.42 2.50
N THR A 10 5.25 7.09 3.72
CA THR A 10 4.23 6.05 3.95
C THR A 10 2.83 6.51 3.58
N GLY A 11 2.53 7.81 3.69
CA GLY A 11 1.18 8.36 3.53
C GLY A 11 0.27 8.08 4.72
N GLU A 12 0.76 7.37 5.74
CA GLU A 12 0.00 7.05 6.95
C GLU A 12 0.02 8.18 7.98
N TYR A 13 0.94 9.12 7.82
CA TYR A 13 1.20 10.22 8.73
C TYR A 13 1.03 11.58 8.05
N SER A 14 0.76 12.60 8.87
CA SER A 14 0.89 13.98 8.39
C SER A 14 2.35 14.25 8.04
N THR A 15 2.63 14.80 6.86
CA THR A 15 3.99 14.87 6.33
C THR A 15 4.40 16.29 5.99
N VAL A 16 5.57 16.72 6.45
CA VAL A 16 6.26 17.94 6.00
C VAL A 16 7.29 17.55 4.96
N ILE A 17 7.22 18.13 3.78
CA ILE A 17 8.23 17.99 2.74
C ILE A 17 8.90 19.35 2.56
N ALA A 18 10.15 19.49 2.97
CA ALA A 18 10.92 20.70 2.83
C ALA A 18 12.00 20.54 1.75
N ILE A 19 11.97 21.41 0.76
CA ILE A 19 12.97 21.51 -0.30
C ILE A 19 13.95 22.61 0.11
N HIS A 20 15.22 22.26 0.25
CA HIS A 20 16.21 23.20 0.76
C HIS A 20 17.60 22.97 0.17
N LYS A 21 18.50 23.93 0.37
CA LYS A 21 19.92 23.76 0.06
C LYS A 21 20.57 22.84 1.10
N ASP A 22 21.40 21.89 0.65
CA ASP A 22 22.14 20.98 1.53
C ASP A 22 23.25 21.73 2.29
N THR A 23 22.86 22.44 3.33
CA THR A 23 23.75 23.23 4.19
C THR A 23 23.59 22.86 5.66
N PRO A 24 24.67 22.92 6.46
CA PRO A 24 24.58 22.64 7.90
C PRO A 24 23.55 23.55 8.60
N GLY A 25 22.79 22.96 9.52
CA GLY A 25 21.82 23.68 10.34
C GLY A 25 20.38 23.70 9.79
N VAL A 26 20.14 23.40 8.51
CA VAL A 26 18.77 23.42 7.96
C VAL A 26 17.90 22.33 8.56
N VAL A 27 18.41 21.11 8.67
CA VAL A 27 17.70 20.00 9.32
C VAL A 27 17.41 20.32 10.80
N ALA A 28 18.39 20.89 11.50
CA ALA A 28 18.20 21.32 12.89
C ALA A 28 17.12 22.42 13.02
N HIS A 29 17.05 23.34 12.05
CA HIS A 29 16.00 24.35 12.02
C HIS A 29 14.61 23.71 11.82
N ILE A 30 14.46 22.79 10.85
CA ILE A 30 13.20 22.09 10.58
C ILE A 30 12.71 21.37 11.84
N THR A 31 13.57 20.57 12.47
CA THR A 31 13.22 19.83 13.70
C THR A 31 12.91 20.76 14.88
N SER A 32 13.61 21.91 14.99
CA SER A 32 13.33 22.91 16.02
C SER A 32 11.98 23.59 15.83
N CYS A 33 11.58 23.86 14.56
CA CYS A 33 10.26 24.41 14.27
C CYS A 33 9.15 23.44 14.68
N LEU A 34 9.29 22.16 14.39
CA LEU A 34 8.34 21.13 14.79
C LEU A 34 8.27 21.01 16.33
N ALA A 35 9.43 20.99 17.00
CA ALA A 35 9.50 20.93 18.46
C ALA A 35 8.88 22.16 19.12
N SER A 36 8.99 23.37 18.54
CA SER A 36 8.36 24.58 19.07
C SER A 36 6.83 24.56 19.02
N GLU A 37 6.26 23.80 18.07
CA GLU A 37 4.81 23.56 17.95
C GLU A 37 4.37 22.30 18.71
N ASN A 38 5.27 21.70 19.51
CA ASN A 38 5.03 20.48 20.29
C ASN A 38 4.65 19.26 19.43
N ILE A 39 5.18 19.18 18.19
CA ILE A 39 4.93 18.13 17.23
C ILE A 39 6.00 17.07 17.36
N ASN A 40 5.59 15.82 17.58
CA ASN A 40 6.48 14.67 17.62
C ASN A 40 6.81 14.16 16.23
N ILE A 41 8.06 13.75 16.01
CA ILE A 41 8.53 13.20 14.74
C ILE A 41 8.48 11.68 14.81
N ALA A 42 7.63 11.05 13.98
CA ALA A 42 7.55 9.60 13.86
C ALA A 42 8.68 9.06 12.96
N PHE A 43 8.85 9.67 11.78
CA PHE A 43 9.89 9.30 10.83
C PHE A 43 10.51 10.54 10.19
N MET A 44 11.79 10.43 9.84
CA MET A 44 12.48 11.46 9.09
C MET A 44 13.40 10.84 8.05
N LYS A 45 13.27 11.30 6.80
CA LYS A 45 14.13 10.91 5.69
C LYS A 45 14.74 12.14 5.04
N LEU A 46 16.00 12.02 4.63
CA LEU A 46 16.71 13.07 3.91
C LEU A 46 17.20 12.49 2.57
N PHE A 47 16.78 13.13 1.49
CA PHE A 47 17.24 12.82 0.14
C PHE A 47 18.04 14.01 -0.38
N ARG A 48 19.13 13.76 -1.07
CA ARG A 48 19.94 14.79 -1.72
C ARG A 48 20.39 14.35 -3.10
N GLU A 49 20.45 15.27 -4.04
CA GLU A 49 20.97 15.00 -5.37
C GLU A 49 22.50 14.92 -5.32
N GLU A 50 23.13 15.99 -4.83
CA GLU A 50 24.57 16.07 -4.61
C GLU A 50 24.89 16.90 -3.36
N LYS A 51 26.07 16.68 -2.79
CA LYS A 51 26.53 17.41 -1.60
C LYS A 51 26.56 18.93 -1.85
N GLY A 52 25.83 19.68 -1.04
CA GLY A 52 25.79 21.15 -1.10
C GLY A 52 24.80 21.72 -2.11
N GLN A 53 24.06 20.88 -2.84
CA GLN A 53 23.01 21.29 -3.78
C GLN A 53 21.61 21.18 -3.15
N THR A 54 20.62 20.71 -3.90
CA THR A 54 19.25 20.56 -3.41
C THR A 54 19.11 19.29 -2.56
N ALA A 55 18.44 19.43 -1.43
CA ALA A 55 18.06 18.34 -0.55
C ALA A 55 16.56 18.42 -0.24
N TYR A 56 15.99 17.27 0.06
CA TYR A 56 14.58 17.07 0.39
C TYR A 56 14.51 16.45 1.78
N SER A 57 14.00 17.18 2.76
CA SER A 57 13.71 16.66 4.10
C SER A 57 12.24 16.28 4.17
N ILE A 58 11.96 15.02 4.46
CA ILE A 58 10.62 14.50 4.66
C ILE A 58 10.49 14.12 6.12
N VAL A 59 9.55 14.74 6.79
CA VAL A 59 9.28 14.50 8.20
C VAL A 59 7.84 14.07 8.35
N GLU A 60 7.61 12.90 8.88
CA GLU A 60 6.30 12.31 9.15
C GLU A 60 6.01 12.43 10.66
N SER A 61 4.80 12.85 11.01
CA SER A 61 4.35 13.06 12.38
C SER A 61 3.01 12.39 12.64
N ASP A 62 2.87 11.80 13.83
CA ASP A 62 1.59 11.30 14.34
C ASP A 62 0.60 12.43 14.62
N ASP A 63 1.11 13.63 14.88
CA ASP A 63 0.32 14.81 15.20
C ASP A 63 -0.18 15.52 13.94
N ALA A 64 -1.26 16.28 14.09
CA ALA A 64 -1.74 17.18 13.04
C ALA A 64 -0.73 18.32 12.82
N LEU A 65 -0.45 18.64 11.58
CA LEU A 65 0.49 19.69 11.19
C LEU A 65 -0.27 21.01 10.96
N PRO A 66 -0.15 22.03 11.82
CA PRO A 66 -0.74 23.34 11.57
C PRO A 66 0.03 24.07 10.47
N ASP A 67 -0.66 24.91 9.71
CA ASP A 67 -0.07 25.69 8.62
C ASP A 67 1.08 26.61 9.08
N SER A 68 1.04 27.04 10.35
CA SER A 68 2.11 27.82 11.01
C SER A 68 3.49 27.16 10.90
N VAL A 69 3.56 25.83 10.91
CA VAL A 69 4.83 25.08 10.76
C VAL A 69 5.50 25.39 9.43
N SER A 70 4.73 25.44 8.35
CA SER A 70 5.29 25.75 7.02
C SER A 70 5.90 27.15 6.98
N GLU A 71 5.22 28.11 7.61
CA GLU A 71 5.70 29.49 7.69
C GLU A 71 6.96 29.62 8.56
N LEU A 72 7.03 28.88 9.67
CA LEU A 72 8.21 28.84 10.53
C LEU A 72 9.42 28.26 9.80
N ILE A 73 9.25 27.16 9.09
CA ILE A 73 10.33 26.51 8.34
C ILE A 73 10.82 27.41 7.19
N ARG A 74 9.92 28.10 6.50
CA ARG A 74 10.27 29.04 5.41
C ARG A 74 11.08 30.26 5.85
N LYS A 75 11.14 30.58 7.16
CA LYS A 75 11.99 31.68 7.67
C LYS A 75 13.49 31.43 7.46
N ASN A 76 13.92 30.20 7.25
CA ASN A 76 15.30 29.91 6.94
C ASN A 76 15.59 30.20 5.45
N PRO A 77 16.54 31.08 5.12
CA PRO A 77 16.82 31.47 3.74
C PRO A 77 17.37 30.35 2.86
N SER A 78 17.81 29.24 3.45
CA SER A 78 18.23 28.04 2.71
C SER A 78 17.05 27.15 2.32
N VAL A 79 15.84 27.38 2.84
CA VAL A 79 14.64 26.65 2.48
C VAL A 79 14.02 27.30 1.24
N GLN A 80 13.80 26.50 0.21
CA GLN A 80 13.25 26.96 -1.07
C GLN A 80 11.74 26.82 -1.11
N ASP A 81 11.22 25.68 -0.61
CA ASP A 81 9.79 25.43 -0.53
C ASP A 81 9.45 24.44 0.58
N VAL A 82 8.21 24.51 1.06
CA VAL A 82 7.66 23.62 2.08
C VAL A 82 6.25 23.22 1.68
N MET A 83 5.99 21.94 1.60
CA MET A 83 4.69 21.36 1.35
C MET A 83 4.23 20.59 2.60
N LEU A 84 2.99 20.82 3.01
CA LEU A 84 2.33 20.02 4.04
C LEU A 84 1.39 19.05 3.33
N VAL A 85 1.54 17.77 3.65
CA VAL A 85 0.60 16.72 3.25
C VAL A 85 -0.11 16.29 4.52
N HIS A 86 -1.36 16.67 4.62
CA HIS A 86 -2.19 16.26 5.75
C HIS A 86 -2.66 14.84 5.52
N LYS A 87 -2.66 14.03 6.58
CA LYS A 87 -3.41 12.78 6.58
C LYS A 87 -4.86 13.16 6.32
N ASP A 88 -5.47 12.58 5.28
CA ASP A 88 -6.81 12.93 4.84
C ASP A 88 -7.78 12.96 6.03
N GLN A 89 -8.04 14.16 6.54
CA GLN A 89 -9.29 14.41 7.24
C GLN A 89 -10.34 14.63 6.14
N PRO A 90 -11.52 14.05 6.27
CA PRO A 90 -12.59 14.32 5.31
C PRO A 90 -12.81 15.83 5.25
N VAL A 91 -12.53 16.41 4.10
CA VAL A 91 -12.79 17.84 3.85
C VAL A 91 -14.31 18.01 3.88
N LEU A 92 -14.80 18.60 4.96
CA LEU A 92 -16.14 19.16 5.02
C LEU A 92 -16.18 20.38 4.10
N THR A 93 -16.35 20.19 2.80
CA THR A 93 -16.73 21.25 1.90
C THR A 93 -18.20 21.53 2.15
N ALA A 94 -18.46 22.63 2.85
CA ALA A 94 -19.77 23.27 2.86
C ALA A 94 -19.94 23.95 1.50
N ASP A 95 -20.60 23.27 0.58
CA ASP A 95 -21.45 23.91 -0.43
C ASP A 95 -22.47 22.87 -0.90
N ALA A 96 -23.72 23.24 -0.69
CA ALA A 96 -24.88 22.44 -0.93
C ALA A 96 -25.17 22.30 -2.42
N ASP A 97 -25.41 21.09 -2.88
CA ASP A 97 -26.59 20.88 -3.69
C ASP A 97 -27.19 19.48 -3.47
N SER A 98 -28.48 19.47 -3.39
CA SER A 98 -29.34 18.41 -2.95
C SER A 98 -29.38 17.24 -3.93
N SER A 99 -28.79 16.09 -3.53
CA SER A 99 -29.28 14.78 -3.91
C SER A 99 -29.08 13.84 -2.72
N SER A 100 -30.15 13.18 -2.32
CA SER A 100 -30.35 12.32 -1.17
C SER A 100 -29.11 11.58 -0.68
N PRO A 101 -28.82 11.59 0.64
CA PRO A 101 -27.80 10.74 1.23
C PRO A 101 -28.30 9.30 1.20
N GLU A 102 -27.63 8.45 0.42
CA GLU A 102 -27.63 7.03 0.75
C GLU A 102 -27.00 6.92 2.14
N GLU A 103 -27.77 6.37 3.07
CA GLU A 103 -27.41 6.17 4.46
C GLU A 103 -26.02 5.56 4.56
N SER A 104 -25.07 6.34 5.08
CA SER A 104 -23.81 5.80 5.58
C SER A 104 -24.14 4.95 6.79
N ASP A 105 -24.26 3.64 6.60
CA ASP A 105 -24.31 2.63 7.64
C ASP A 105 -22.99 2.67 8.43
N CYS A 106 -22.80 3.72 9.22
CA CYS A 106 -21.78 3.74 10.27
C CYS A 106 -22.29 2.88 11.42
N LEU A 107 -22.16 1.56 11.25
CA LEU A 107 -22.19 0.62 12.35
C LEU A 107 -21.10 1.03 13.37
N GLU A 108 -21.34 0.72 14.66
CA GLU A 108 -20.39 1.01 15.75
C GLU A 108 -18.95 0.70 15.33
N PRO A 109 -17.93 1.50 15.76
CA PRO A 109 -16.56 1.32 15.33
C PRO A 109 -16.12 -0.12 15.58
N VAL A 110 -15.85 -0.83 14.49
CA VAL A 110 -15.43 -2.23 14.53
C VAL A 110 -13.94 -2.27 14.85
N ASP A 111 -13.59 -2.50 16.11
CA ASP A 111 -12.21 -2.70 16.52
C ASP A 111 -12.07 -4.01 17.30
N PHE A 112 -10.95 -4.69 17.09
CA PHE A 112 -10.59 -5.93 17.78
C PHE A 112 -9.06 -6.02 17.90
N LYS A 113 -8.59 -6.65 19.00
CA LYS A 113 -7.16 -6.77 19.30
C LYS A 113 -6.62 -8.20 19.07
N ASN A 114 -7.49 -9.15 18.93
CA ASN A 114 -7.12 -10.56 18.78
C ASN A 114 -8.22 -11.36 18.04
N ALA A 115 -7.86 -12.57 17.59
CA ALA A 115 -8.76 -13.42 16.83
C ALA A 115 -10.04 -13.81 17.59
N ARG A 116 -10.01 -13.90 18.93
CA ARG A 116 -11.20 -14.23 19.74
C ARG A 116 -12.23 -13.11 19.67
N GLU A 117 -11.78 -11.87 19.75
CA GLU A 117 -12.64 -10.69 19.62
C GLU A 117 -13.22 -10.59 18.20
N LEU A 118 -12.39 -10.84 17.18
CA LEU A 118 -12.84 -10.90 15.79
C LEU A 118 -13.95 -11.94 15.60
N LEU A 119 -13.76 -13.18 16.09
CA LEU A 119 -14.78 -14.21 15.99
C LEU A 119 -16.06 -13.85 16.74
N ALA A 120 -15.95 -13.26 17.95
CA ALA A 120 -17.11 -12.78 18.69
C ALA A 120 -17.88 -11.70 17.93
N LEU A 121 -17.20 -10.81 17.19
CA LEU A 121 -17.84 -9.81 16.33
C LEU A 121 -18.56 -10.48 15.15
N CYS A 122 -17.95 -11.48 14.52
CA CYS A 122 -18.58 -12.25 13.45
C CYS A 122 -19.87 -12.96 13.95
N GLU A 123 -19.82 -13.60 15.10
CA GLU A 123 -20.96 -14.26 15.72
C GLU A 123 -22.07 -13.26 16.10
N LYS A 124 -21.70 -12.15 16.77
CA LYS A 124 -22.64 -11.11 17.20
C LYS A 124 -23.39 -10.49 16.01
N ASN A 125 -22.69 -10.24 14.91
CA ASN A 125 -23.24 -9.55 13.73
C ASN A 125 -23.74 -10.53 12.65
N ASN A 126 -23.57 -11.85 12.86
CA ASN A 126 -23.89 -12.90 11.89
C ASN A 126 -23.29 -12.63 10.50
N CYS A 127 -22.03 -12.27 10.46
CA CYS A 127 -21.30 -11.91 9.25
C CYS A 127 -19.94 -12.62 9.18
N SER A 128 -19.32 -12.59 8.01
CA SER A 128 -18.01 -13.23 7.77
C SER A 128 -16.85 -12.40 8.33
N ILE A 129 -15.67 -12.99 8.40
CA ILE A 129 -14.44 -12.28 8.74
C ILE A 129 -14.16 -11.17 7.72
N SER A 130 -14.35 -11.46 6.42
CA SER A 130 -14.18 -10.47 5.35
C SER A 130 -15.09 -9.25 5.50
N ASP A 131 -16.33 -9.45 5.97
CA ASP A 131 -17.26 -8.34 6.22
C ASP A 131 -16.77 -7.46 7.38
N ILE A 132 -16.31 -8.09 8.48
CA ILE A 132 -15.74 -7.37 9.63
C ILE A 132 -14.48 -6.60 9.22
N MET A 133 -13.57 -7.22 8.46
CA MET A 133 -12.35 -6.56 7.98
C MET A 133 -12.66 -5.41 7.02
N TYR A 134 -13.61 -5.60 6.11
CA TYR A 134 -14.09 -4.54 5.23
C TYR A 134 -14.70 -3.36 6.01
N GLN A 135 -15.58 -3.63 6.99
CA GLN A 135 -16.16 -2.60 7.84
C GLN A 135 -15.10 -1.86 8.66
N ARG A 136 -14.13 -2.60 9.19
CA ARG A 136 -13.00 -2.00 9.91
C ARG A 136 -12.21 -1.02 9.03
N GLU A 137 -11.94 -1.42 7.79
CA GLU A 137 -11.24 -0.55 6.83
C GLU A 137 -12.04 0.71 6.50
N VAL A 138 -13.36 0.58 6.31
CA VAL A 138 -14.27 1.74 6.12
C VAL A 138 -14.19 2.70 7.31
N CYS A 139 -14.28 2.16 8.54
CA CYS A 139 -14.25 2.98 9.76
C CYS A 139 -12.88 3.65 9.99
N GLN A 140 -11.79 2.95 9.72
CA GLN A 140 -10.44 3.46 9.98
C GLN A 140 -9.95 4.42 8.91
N SER A 141 -10.25 4.15 7.64
CA SER A 141 -9.78 4.98 6.52
C SER A 141 -10.66 6.21 6.27
N GLY A 142 -11.91 6.19 6.73
CA GLY A 142 -12.91 7.23 6.40
C GLY A 142 -13.33 7.26 4.93
N LEU A 143 -12.94 6.26 4.15
CA LEU A 143 -13.27 6.15 2.73
C LEU A 143 -14.63 5.48 2.55
N SER A 144 -15.28 5.80 1.42
CA SER A 144 -16.51 5.09 1.05
C SER A 144 -16.21 3.61 0.76
N GLY A 145 -17.18 2.74 1.07
CA GLY A 145 -17.06 1.32 0.79
C GLY A 145 -16.77 1.00 -0.68
N GLN A 146 -17.32 1.79 -1.60
CA GLN A 146 -17.04 1.66 -3.03
C GLN A 146 -15.56 1.94 -3.36
N GLU A 147 -14.98 2.95 -2.72
CA GLU A 147 -13.59 3.30 -2.93
C GLU A 147 -12.64 2.22 -2.39
N ILE A 148 -12.93 1.67 -1.21
CA ILE A 148 -12.15 0.57 -0.63
C ILE A 148 -12.21 -0.67 -1.55
N ARG A 149 -13.40 -1.07 -2.01
CA ARG A 149 -13.52 -2.18 -2.99
C ARG A 149 -12.80 -1.85 -4.31
N SER A 150 -12.84 -0.61 -4.77
CA SER A 150 -12.10 -0.19 -5.97
C SER A 150 -10.58 -0.29 -5.79
N ARG A 151 -10.06 0.13 -4.62
CA ARG A 151 -8.63 -0.01 -4.28
C ARG A 151 -8.22 -1.49 -4.19
N MET A 152 -9.02 -2.33 -3.54
CA MET A 152 -8.76 -3.76 -3.46
C MET A 152 -8.78 -4.41 -4.85
N ARG A 153 -9.72 -4.04 -5.72
CA ARG A 153 -9.78 -4.52 -7.12
C ARG A 153 -8.54 -4.09 -7.93
N LYS A 154 -8.05 -2.87 -7.73
CA LYS A 154 -6.78 -2.42 -8.34
C LYS A 154 -5.58 -3.25 -7.85
N ALA A 155 -5.51 -3.52 -6.55
CA ALA A 155 -4.47 -4.37 -5.99
C ALA A 155 -4.53 -5.79 -6.57
N TRP A 156 -5.73 -6.38 -6.61
CA TRP A 156 -5.95 -7.69 -7.22
C TRP A 156 -5.49 -7.74 -8.68
N LYS A 157 -5.84 -6.73 -9.49
CA LYS A 157 -5.43 -6.66 -10.88
C LYS A 157 -3.91 -6.66 -11.04
N ILE A 158 -3.19 -5.90 -10.21
CA ILE A 158 -1.72 -5.90 -10.20
C ILE A 158 -1.18 -7.29 -9.80
N MET A 159 -1.77 -7.93 -8.78
CA MET A 159 -1.41 -9.29 -8.37
C MET A 159 -1.63 -10.29 -9.49
N GLU A 160 -2.78 -10.27 -10.15
CA GLU A 160 -3.13 -11.16 -11.26
C GLU A 160 -2.18 -10.96 -12.46
N GLU A 161 -1.90 -9.71 -12.84
CA GLU A 161 -0.96 -9.41 -13.93
C GLU A 161 0.47 -9.88 -13.59
N SER A 162 0.96 -9.60 -12.38
CA SER A 162 2.30 -10.02 -11.95
C SER A 162 2.45 -11.54 -11.87
N ALA A 163 1.38 -12.26 -11.55
CA ALA A 163 1.38 -13.72 -11.43
C ALA A 163 1.11 -14.46 -12.75
N THR A 164 0.66 -13.79 -13.80
CA THR A 164 0.29 -14.44 -15.06
C THR A 164 1.16 -14.04 -16.26
N VAL A 165 1.53 -12.78 -16.38
CA VAL A 165 2.30 -12.28 -17.53
C VAL A 165 3.63 -13.00 -17.73
N PRO A 166 4.47 -13.28 -16.70
CA PRO A 166 5.76 -13.95 -16.88
C PRO A 166 5.65 -15.38 -17.41
N ILE A 167 4.52 -16.05 -17.19
CA ILE A 167 4.28 -17.41 -17.69
C ILE A 167 4.37 -17.48 -19.23
N THR A 168 3.90 -16.43 -19.89
CA THR A 168 3.95 -16.31 -21.35
C THR A 168 5.12 -15.47 -21.83
N SER A 169 5.47 -14.42 -21.09
CA SER A 169 6.52 -13.45 -21.41
C SER A 169 7.53 -13.34 -20.27
N PRO A 170 8.45 -14.31 -20.15
CA PRO A 170 9.40 -14.37 -19.04
C PRO A 170 10.24 -13.11 -18.91
N ARG A 171 10.45 -12.68 -17.67
CA ARG A 171 11.34 -11.56 -17.34
C ARG A 171 12.61 -12.10 -16.67
N LYS A 172 13.74 -11.53 -17.02
CA LYS A 172 15.00 -11.83 -16.33
C LYS A 172 15.27 -10.83 -15.22
N SER A 173 15.71 -11.34 -14.08
CA SER A 173 16.20 -10.49 -12.99
C SER A 173 17.38 -9.65 -13.47
N ILE A 174 17.65 -8.54 -12.79
CA ILE A 174 18.79 -7.64 -13.09
C ILE A 174 20.12 -8.41 -13.05
N GLY A 175 20.27 -9.32 -12.08
CA GLY A 175 21.45 -10.18 -11.95
C GLY A 175 21.48 -11.39 -12.88
N GLY A 176 20.44 -11.61 -13.67
CA GLY A 176 20.34 -12.73 -14.62
C GLY A 176 20.18 -14.13 -14.01
N LEU A 177 19.99 -14.22 -12.68
CA LEU A 177 19.92 -15.51 -11.96
C LEU A 177 18.52 -16.12 -12.00
N ILE A 178 17.48 -15.30 -12.11
CA ILE A 178 16.07 -15.70 -12.12
C ILE A 178 15.43 -15.21 -13.42
N GLY A 179 14.59 -16.05 -14.03
CA GLY A 179 13.77 -15.66 -15.17
C GLY A 179 13.45 -16.82 -16.11
N GLY A 180 12.15 -17.13 -16.20
CA GLY A 180 11.60 -18.18 -17.03
C GLY A 180 11.21 -19.45 -16.28
N GLU A 181 11.39 -19.49 -14.96
CA GLU A 181 11.03 -20.63 -14.12
C GLU A 181 9.52 -20.87 -14.12
N SER A 182 8.71 -19.80 -14.06
CA SER A 182 7.24 -19.89 -14.11
C SER A 182 6.76 -20.50 -15.44
N LYS A 183 7.39 -20.13 -16.56
CA LYS A 183 7.11 -20.74 -17.86
C LYS A 183 7.49 -22.21 -17.90
N LEU A 184 8.65 -22.60 -17.35
CA LEU A 184 9.06 -23.99 -17.29
C LEU A 184 8.12 -24.83 -16.42
N LEU A 185 7.68 -24.30 -15.28
CA LEU A 185 6.69 -24.92 -14.40
C LEU A 185 5.37 -25.14 -15.14
N ASN A 186 4.91 -24.14 -15.91
CA ASN A 186 3.71 -24.27 -16.74
C ASN A 186 3.83 -25.39 -17.78
N LEU A 187 4.96 -25.49 -18.46
CA LEU A 187 5.21 -26.57 -19.43
C LEU A 187 5.20 -27.95 -18.75
N GLN A 188 5.77 -28.08 -17.57
CA GLN A 188 5.73 -29.33 -16.79
C GLN A 188 4.30 -29.68 -16.36
N LEU A 189 3.54 -28.70 -15.93
CA LEU A 189 2.14 -28.84 -15.55
C LEU A 189 1.29 -29.33 -16.73
N GLN A 190 1.43 -28.68 -17.90
CA GLN A 190 0.75 -29.08 -19.14
C GLN A 190 1.12 -30.49 -19.61
N ALA A 191 2.36 -30.91 -19.34
CA ALA A 191 2.83 -32.27 -19.66
C ALA A 191 2.37 -33.33 -18.62
N GLY A 192 1.59 -32.95 -17.61
CA GLY A 192 1.14 -33.85 -16.53
C GLY A 192 2.28 -34.32 -15.60
N LYS A 193 3.43 -33.65 -15.60
CA LYS A 193 4.61 -33.99 -14.80
C LYS A 193 4.69 -33.18 -13.52
N ASN A 194 3.58 -33.09 -12.78
CA ASN A 194 3.53 -32.40 -11.49
C ASN A 194 3.58 -33.41 -10.34
N ILE A 195 4.37 -33.10 -9.32
CA ILE A 195 4.56 -33.97 -8.14
C ILE A 195 3.54 -33.63 -7.04
N CYS A 196 3.14 -32.33 -6.95
CA CYS A 196 2.34 -31.80 -5.83
C CYS A 196 0.82 -31.75 -6.13
N GLY A 197 0.38 -32.30 -7.26
CA GLY A 197 -1.00 -32.12 -7.74
C GLY A 197 -1.22 -30.74 -8.40
N ASN A 198 -2.37 -30.59 -9.08
CA ASN A 198 -2.60 -29.43 -9.96
C ASN A 198 -2.65 -28.09 -9.20
N VAL A 199 -3.43 -28.02 -8.13
CA VAL A 199 -3.65 -26.77 -7.38
C VAL A 199 -2.35 -26.23 -6.81
N VAL A 200 -1.58 -27.07 -6.11
CA VAL A 200 -0.30 -26.65 -5.50
C VAL A 200 0.71 -26.28 -6.56
N SER A 201 0.81 -27.05 -7.65
CA SER A 201 1.75 -26.77 -8.74
C SER A 201 1.42 -25.46 -9.46
N ARG A 202 0.14 -25.14 -9.65
CA ARG A 202 -0.32 -23.83 -10.17
C ARG A 202 0.04 -22.71 -9.20
N GLY A 203 -0.22 -22.90 -7.89
CA GLY A 203 0.13 -21.92 -6.87
C GLY A 203 1.63 -21.59 -6.88
N ILE A 204 2.49 -22.61 -6.97
CA ILE A 204 3.94 -22.43 -7.08
C ILE A 204 4.31 -21.69 -8.37
N MET A 205 3.71 -22.07 -9.50
CA MET A 205 3.95 -21.44 -10.81
C MET A 205 3.62 -19.93 -10.77
N HIS A 206 2.44 -19.56 -10.25
CA HIS A 206 2.02 -18.16 -10.12
C HIS A 206 2.91 -17.40 -9.14
N ALA A 207 3.26 -18.00 -7.99
CA ALA A 207 4.15 -17.38 -7.02
C ALA A 207 5.56 -17.11 -7.61
N MET A 208 6.09 -18.04 -8.41
CA MET A 208 7.36 -17.86 -9.12
C MET A 208 7.27 -16.75 -10.18
N ALA A 209 6.12 -16.59 -10.86
CA ALA A 209 5.91 -15.49 -11.79
C ALA A 209 6.01 -14.12 -11.10
N VAL A 210 5.38 -13.96 -9.91
CA VAL A 210 5.52 -12.73 -9.12
C VAL A 210 6.97 -12.48 -8.72
N LEU A 211 7.72 -13.52 -8.34
CA LEU A 211 9.14 -13.40 -8.02
C LEU A 211 9.96 -12.90 -9.23
N GLU A 212 9.66 -13.37 -10.44
CA GLU A 212 10.31 -12.89 -11.67
C GLU A 212 10.03 -11.40 -11.91
N VAL A 213 8.79 -10.95 -11.66
CA VAL A 213 8.42 -9.53 -11.76
C VAL A 213 9.17 -8.71 -10.72
N ASN A 214 9.17 -9.15 -9.47
CA ASN A 214 9.84 -8.46 -8.36
C ASN A 214 11.34 -8.31 -8.62
N THR A 215 12.02 -9.38 -9.00
CA THR A 215 13.48 -9.37 -9.23
C THR A 215 13.89 -8.65 -10.53
N SER A 216 12.96 -8.37 -11.42
CA SER A 216 13.13 -7.54 -12.61
C SER A 216 12.68 -6.08 -12.41
N MET A 217 12.44 -5.64 -11.16
CA MET A 217 11.97 -4.29 -10.79
C MET A 217 10.60 -3.94 -11.41
N GLY A 218 9.73 -4.94 -11.59
CA GLY A 218 8.36 -4.73 -12.03
C GLY A 218 7.42 -4.40 -10.87
N LEU A 219 6.19 -4.04 -11.22
CA LEU A 219 5.15 -3.68 -10.25
C LEU A 219 4.55 -4.95 -9.60
N ILE A 220 4.56 -5.00 -8.29
CA ILE A 220 3.92 -6.03 -7.45
C ILE A 220 3.15 -5.37 -6.31
N VAL A 221 2.27 -6.12 -5.68
CA VAL A 221 1.65 -5.73 -4.40
C VAL A 221 2.37 -6.48 -3.28
N ALA A 222 2.93 -5.76 -2.33
CA ALA A 222 3.52 -6.36 -1.13
C ALA A 222 2.42 -6.87 -0.19
N ALA A 223 2.37 -8.20 0.04
CA ALA A 223 1.36 -8.82 0.89
C ALA A 223 1.93 -10.04 1.64
N PRO A 224 2.31 -9.93 2.91
CA PRO A 224 2.53 -8.70 3.70
C PRO A 224 3.86 -8.02 3.39
N THR A 225 4.79 -8.66 2.67
CA THR A 225 6.12 -8.13 2.33
C THR A 225 6.42 -8.37 0.85
N ALA A 226 7.37 -7.60 0.28
CA ALA A 226 7.83 -7.81 -1.09
C ALA A 226 8.40 -9.23 -1.33
N GLY A 227 9.04 -9.83 -0.33
CA GLY A 227 9.59 -11.19 -0.42
C GLY A 227 8.53 -12.29 -0.45
N SER A 228 7.38 -12.07 0.16
CA SER A 228 6.25 -13.02 0.20
C SER A 228 5.12 -12.67 -0.76
N ALA A 229 5.27 -11.62 -1.56
CA ALA A 229 4.23 -11.06 -2.44
C ALA A 229 3.62 -12.04 -3.45
N GLY A 230 4.31 -13.14 -3.74
CA GLY A 230 3.81 -14.18 -4.64
C GLY A 230 2.87 -15.20 -4.01
N ILE A 231 2.85 -15.31 -2.68
CA ILE A 231 2.10 -16.38 -1.99
C ILE A 231 0.60 -16.16 -2.14
N LEU A 232 0.11 -14.98 -1.78
CA LEU A 232 -1.31 -14.67 -1.82
C LEU A 232 -1.89 -14.77 -3.24
N PRO A 233 -1.36 -14.08 -4.27
CA PRO A 233 -1.86 -14.22 -5.62
C PRO A 233 -1.70 -15.63 -6.18
N GLY A 234 -0.61 -16.34 -5.83
CA GLY A 234 -0.38 -17.71 -6.25
C GLY A 234 -1.49 -18.66 -5.77
N VAL A 235 -1.85 -18.58 -4.50
CA VAL A 235 -2.93 -19.39 -3.91
C VAL A 235 -4.28 -19.00 -4.50
N LEU A 236 -4.60 -17.72 -4.53
CA LEU A 236 -5.92 -17.26 -5.01
C LEU A 236 -6.15 -17.56 -6.49
N LEU A 237 -5.13 -17.40 -7.35
CA LEU A 237 -5.23 -17.76 -8.76
C LEU A 237 -5.37 -19.26 -8.97
N ALA A 238 -4.60 -20.08 -8.26
CA ALA A 238 -4.71 -21.54 -8.36
C ALA A 238 -6.10 -22.03 -7.97
N LEU A 239 -6.69 -21.45 -6.92
CA LEU A 239 -8.05 -21.75 -6.48
C LEU A 239 -9.11 -21.23 -7.47
N LYS A 240 -8.93 -19.99 -7.98
CA LYS A 240 -9.81 -19.42 -9.00
C LYS A 240 -9.86 -20.28 -10.26
N GLU A 241 -8.71 -20.75 -10.72
CA GLU A 241 -8.60 -21.61 -11.91
C GLU A 241 -9.18 -23.01 -11.72
N GLU A 242 -9.01 -23.60 -10.53
CA GLU A 242 -9.47 -24.96 -10.27
C GLU A 242 -10.97 -25.02 -9.94
N TYR A 243 -11.48 -24.07 -9.16
CA TYR A 243 -12.84 -24.07 -8.62
C TYR A 243 -13.78 -23.06 -9.28
N GLY A 244 -13.28 -22.17 -10.13
CA GLY A 244 -14.07 -21.19 -10.87
C GLY A 244 -14.62 -20.05 -10.01
N PHE A 245 -13.90 -19.65 -8.94
CA PHE A 245 -14.33 -18.55 -8.10
C PHE A 245 -14.45 -17.22 -8.88
N SER A 246 -15.51 -16.48 -8.57
CA SER A 246 -15.74 -15.16 -9.13
C SER A 246 -14.75 -14.12 -8.60
N GLU A 247 -14.61 -12.99 -9.29
CA GLU A 247 -13.75 -11.89 -8.85
C GLU A 247 -14.18 -11.38 -7.46
N GLU A 248 -15.49 -11.25 -7.19
CA GLU A 248 -15.99 -10.79 -5.90
C GLU A 248 -15.61 -11.76 -4.77
N GLN A 249 -15.68 -13.07 -4.99
CA GLN A 249 -15.23 -14.06 -4.01
C GLN A 249 -13.71 -13.96 -3.74
N ILE A 250 -12.92 -13.65 -4.76
CA ILE A 250 -11.50 -13.41 -4.60
C ILE A 250 -11.25 -12.12 -3.79
N LEU A 251 -11.99 -11.04 -4.05
CA LEU A 251 -11.87 -9.80 -3.27
C LEU A 251 -12.25 -10.02 -1.80
N ASP A 252 -13.32 -10.77 -1.53
CA ASP A 252 -13.70 -11.11 -0.16
C ASP A 252 -12.62 -11.98 0.52
N ALA A 253 -11.99 -12.91 -0.22
CA ALA A 253 -10.86 -13.67 0.30
C ALA A 253 -9.63 -12.81 0.60
N MET A 254 -9.40 -11.74 -0.17
CA MET A 254 -8.33 -10.78 0.10
C MET A 254 -8.59 -9.94 1.36
N PHE A 255 -9.84 -9.62 1.69
CA PHE A 255 -10.18 -8.99 2.96
C PHE A 255 -10.03 -9.95 4.15
N HIS A 256 -10.07 -11.25 3.91
CA HIS A 256 -9.88 -12.28 4.93
C HIS A 256 -8.41 -12.59 5.21
N ALA A 257 -7.51 -12.38 4.22
CA ALA A 257 -6.08 -12.74 4.28
C ALA A 257 -5.23 -11.70 5.00
#